data_11ad6ba33de0772d8c90b83b337217c5
#
_entry.id   11ad6ba33de0772d8c90b83b337217c5
#
_cell.length_a   1.000
_cell.length_b   1.000
_cell.length_c   1.000
_cell.angle_alpha   90.00
_cell.angle_beta   90.00
_cell.angle_gamma   90.00
#
_symmetry.space_group_name_H-M   'P 1'
#
loop_
_entity.id
_entity.type
_entity.pdbx_description
1 polymer ?
#
loop_
_entity_poly.entity_id
_entity_poly.type
_entity_poly.pdbx_seq_one_letter_code
_entity_poly.pdbx_strand_id
1 'polypeptide(L)'
;MVSLDIVRKFNGSLSSRLPRPVALFVGGTSGIGRSTLRQLALNTNAPTAYVVGRSESNARPLLKELGQLNPLGSFKFIEADVSLIRNVDKICEGIKTREKSLDLLFMTPGGLSLVGRRETSEGLDKLFALRYYSRIRFAQKLMPLLEAAEPAPGRVVSVLGGGFEGNINPDDLDLKKGYHILSCAMHSVTMTSLAMEHLAASRRASFVHVYPGLVGTNIYTNSFPSPLAAVYNYGMWPLMYPFSVNIDESGERHLFHATSERYPSNTIGNDRRLAARGELDPAIGSNGTFGSGAYLMNWKGDTSEAGKKMQKLRKEGMTERVWEHTTNLLDRTVR
;
A
#
# COMPACT_ATOMS: atom_id res chain seq x y z
N MET A 1 0.27 -9.06 -18.74
CA MET A 1 1.37 -8.15 -18.33
C MET A 1 1.19 -6.81 -19.00
N VAL A 2 1.27 -5.72 -18.25
CA VAL A 2 1.28 -4.37 -18.82
C VAL A 2 2.73 -4.04 -19.21
N SER A 3 2.97 -3.72 -20.50
CA SER A 3 4.32 -3.37 -20.95
C SER A 3 4.81 -2.08 -20.32
N LEU A 4 6.11 -1.89 -20.18
CA LEU A 4 6.67 -0.67 -19.59
C LEU A 4 6.38 0.56 -20.43
N ASP A 5 6.28 0.43 -21.76
CA ASP A 5 5.92 1.52 -22.66
C ASP A 5 4.49 2.02 -22.42
N ILE A 6 3.54 1.11 -22.18
CA ILE A 6 2.16 1.48 -21.80
C ILE A 6 2.17 2.21 -20.46
N VAL A 7 2.93 1.71 -19.48
CA VAL A 7 3.07 2.34 -18.16
C VAL A 7 3.61 3.77 -18.30
N ARG A 8 4.68 3.97 -19.06
CA ARG A 8 5.29 5.29 -19.28
C ARG A 8 4.38 6.24 -20.04
N LYS A 9 3.74 5.75 -21.11
CA LYS A 9 2.75 6.53 -21.86
C LYS A 9 1.61 7.01 -20.97
N PHE A 10 1.06 6.10 -20.14
CA PHE A 10 0.00 6.44 -19.19
C PHE A 10 0.48 7.45 -18.15
N ASN A 11 1.61 7.20 -17.49
CA ASN A 11 2.16 8.10 -16.48
C ASN A 11 2.41 9.49 -17.06
N GLY A 12 2.98 9.60 -18.27
CA GLY A 12 3.18 10.88 -18.95
C GLY A 12 1.89 11.66 -19.26
N SER A 13 0.72 11.00 -19.27
CA SER A 13 -0.59 11.65 -19.46
C SER A 13 -1.22 12.16 -18.15
N LEU A 14 -0.63 11.86 -16.97
CA LEU A 14 -1.21 12.23 -15.68
C LEU A 14 -1.31 13.73 -15.45
N SER A 15 -0.44 14.53 -16.07
CA SER A 15 -0.52 16.00 -16.01
C SER A 15 -1.86 16.54 -16.53
N SER A 16 -2.52 15.83 -17.44
CA SER A 16 -3.86 16.20 -17.95
C SER A 16 -5.00 15.45 -17.26
N ARG A 17 -4.78 14.19 -16.85
CA ARG A 17 -5.80 13.32 -16.25
C ARG A 17 -6.00 13.57 -14.75
N LEU A 18 -4.92 13.84 -14.04
CA LEU A 18 -4.88 14.05 -12.59
C LEU A 18 -3.86 15.14 -12.26
N PRO A 19 -4.17 16.42 -12.64
CA PRO A 19 -3.17 17.49 -12.61
C PRO A 19 -2.74 17.91 -11.19
N ARG A 20 -3.63 17.78 -10.21
CA ARG A 20 -3.42 18.27 -8.84
C ARG A 20 -3.80 17.23 -7.78
N PRO A 21 -3.20 16.03 -7.82
CA PRO A 21 -3.57 14.99 -6.86
C PRO A 21 -3.18 15.36 -5.44
N VAL A 22 -4.03 14.97 -4.50
CA VAL A 22 -3.72 14.94 -3.07
C VAL A 22 -3.35 13.51 -2.70
N ALA A 23 -2.14 13.29 -2.22
CA ALA A 23 -1.63 11.96 -1.92
C ALA A 23 -1.00 11.87 -0.53
N LEU A 24 -1.21 10.75 0.16
CA LEU A 24 -0.54 10.39 1.40
C LEU A 24 0.37 9.18 1.16
N PHE A 25 1.68 9.38 1.33
CA PHE A 25 2.69 8.33 1.25
C PHE A 25 3.15 7.91 2.64
N VAL A 26 2.72 6.77 3.10
CA VAL A 26 3.22 6.18 4.36
C VAL A 26 4.40 5.29 4.01
N GLY A 27 5.61 5.64 4.49
CA GLY A 27 6.86 4.99 4.08
C GLY A 27 7.47 5.56 2.78
N GLY A 28 7.20 6.81 2.45
CA GLY A 28 7.65 7.48 1.22
C GLY A 28 9.11 7.96 1.22
N THR A 29 9.87 7.79 2.30
CA THR A 29 11.24 8.34 2.44
C THR A 29 12.34 7.50 1.81
N SER A 30 12.06 6.26 1.45
CA SER A 30 13.04 5.33 0.86
C SER A 30 12.39 4.28 -0.04
N GLY A 31 13.19 3.54 -0.79
CA GLY A 31 12.76 2.39 -1.58
C GLY A 31 11.62 2.71 -2.55
N ILE A 32 10.66 1.78 -2.64
CA ILE A 32 9.54 1.84 -3.57
C ILE A 32 8.69 3.10 -3.34
N GLY A 33 8.37 3.43 -2.07
CA GLY A 33 7.57 4.61 -1.76
C GLY A 33 8.22 5.92 -2.23
N ARG A 34 9.53 6.08 -2.03
CA ARG A 34 10.29 7.23 -2.55
C ARG A 34 10.27 7.28 -4.07
N SER A 35 10.54 6.16 -4.74
CA SER A 35 10.57 6.12 -6.20
C SER A 35 9.19 6.43 -6.80
N THR A 36 8.11 5.88 -6.24
CA THR A 36 6.74 6.18 -6.67
C THR A 36 6.39 7.66 -6.46
N LEU A 37 6.79 8.25 -5.33
CA LEU A 37 6.57 9.67 -5.04
C LEU A 37 7.33 10.58 -6.02
N ARG A 38 8.58 10.23 -6.39
CA ARG A 38 9.32 10.94 -7.44
C ARG A 38 8.58 10.88 -8.78
N GLN A 39 8.06 9.72 -9.14
CA GLN A 39 7.27 9.56 -10.37
C GLN A 39 5.97 10.39 -10.32
N LEU A 40 5.32 10.50 -9.17
CA LEU A 40 4.16 11.40 -9.01
C LEU A 40 4.57 12.86 -9.25
N ALA A 41 5.67 13.31 -8.65
CA ALA A 41 6.16 14.67 -8.83
C ALA A 41 6.52 14.98 -10.29
N LEU A 42 7.10 14.02 -11.01
CA LEU A 42 7.52 14.19 -12.40
C LEU A 42 6.34 14.22 -13.39
N ASN A 43 5.26 13.48 -13.11
CA ASN A 43 4.19 13.24 -14.07
C ASN A 43 2.90 14.01 -13.78
N THR A 44 2.85 14.84 -12.72
CA THR A 44 1.69 15.67 -12.40
C THR A 44 2.06 17.15 -12.35
N ASN A 45 1.08 18.07 -12.46
CA ASN A 45 1.40 19.51 -12.54
C ASN A 45 1.67 20.14 -11.17
N ALA A 46 0.74 19.97 -10.21
CA ALA A 46 0.84 20.60 -8.89
C ALA A 46 0.32 19.66 -7.81
N PRO A 47 1.02 18.54 -7.54
CA PRO A 47 0.58 17.57 -6.54
C PRO A 47 0.73 18.13 -5.12
N THR A 48 -0.19 17.75 -4.23
CA THR A 48 -0.01 17.88 -2.79
C THR A 48 0.30 16.51 -2.22
N ALA A 49 1.52 16.29 -1.72
CA ALA A 49 1.92 15.00 -1.17
C ALA A 49 2.38 15.12 0.28
N TYR A 50 1.71 14.37 1.14
CA TYR A 50 2.10 14.16 2.53
C TYR A 50 2.97 12.91 2.61
N VAL A 51 4.14 13.04 3.24
CA VAL A 51 5.12 11.96 3.36
C VAL A 51 5.29 11.62 4.83
N VAL A 52 4.88 10.43 5.23
CA VAL A 52 5.03 9.96 6.62
C VAL A 52 6.29 9.13 6.75
N GLY A 53 7.10 9.45 7.74
CA GLY A 53 8.34 8.74 8.06
C GLY A 53 8.81 9.00 9.49
N ARG A 54 9.88 8.31 9.92
CA ARG A 54 10.35 8.33 11.31
C ARG A 54 11.43 9.40 11.60
N SER A 55 11.92 10.10 10.58
CA SER A 55 13.01 11.06 10.75
C SER A 55 12.91 12.15 9.70
N GLU A 56 12.67 13.37 10.17
CA GLU A 56 12.63 14.56 9.31
C GLU A 56 14.01 14.85 8.68
N SER A 57 15.09 14.68 9.43
CA SER A 57 16.44 14.91 8.93
C SER A 57 16.74 14.02 7.70
N ASN A 58 16.29 12.76 7.71
CA ASN A 58 16.44 11.85 6.58
C ASN A 58 15.48 12.17 5.42
N ALA A 59 14.38 12.88 5.66
CA ALA A 59 13.42 13.26 4.64
C ALA A 59 13.79 14.57 3.92
N ARG A 60 14.52 15.48 4.57
CA ARG A 60 14.89 16.81 4.00
C ARG A 60 15.52 16.77 2.61
N PRO A 61 16.51 15.89 2.32
CA PRO A 61 17.07 15.79 0.96
C PRO A 61 16.02 15.41 -0.09
N LEU A 62 15.12 14.49 0.25
CA LEU A 62 14.03 14.09 -0.64
C LEU A 62 13.05 15.24 -0.88
N LEU A 63 12.63 15.96 0.16
CA LEU A 63 11.71 17.09 0.00
C LEU A 63 12.32 18.19 -0.88
N LYS A 64 13.61 18.47 -0.71
CA LYS A 64 14.35 19.42 -1.57
C LYS A 64 14.36 18.93 -3.03
N GLU A 65 14.67 17.65 -3.26
CA GLU A 65 14.66 17.03 -4.58
C GLU A 65 13.28 17.16 -5.25
N LEU A 66 12.20 16.81 -4.52
CA LEU A 66 10.83 16.89 -5.03
C LEU A 66 10.43 18.32 -5.40
N GLY A 67 10.78 19.31 -4.59
CA GLY A 67 10.55 20.73 -4.87
C GLY A 67 11.32 21.22 -6.10
N GLN A 68 12.49 20.65 -6.40
CA GLN A 68 13.22 20.93 -7.64
C GLN A 68 12.62 20.25 -8.85
N LEU A 69 12.13 19.00 -8.70
CA LEU A 69 11.48 18.24 -9.77
C LEU A 69 10.12 18.84 -10.15
N ASN A 70 9.39 19.36 -9.16
CA ASN A 70 8.08 19.98 -9.38
C ASN A 70 7.93 21.22 -8.49
N PRO A 71 8.32 22.41 -8.97
CA PRO A 71 8.23 23.64 -8.20
C PRO A 71 6.80 24.11 -7.87
N LEU A 72 5.80 23.59 -8.57
CA LEU A 72 4.38 23.89 -8.31
C LEU A 72 3.77 22.91 -7.28
N GLY A 73 4.45 21.80 -6.98
CA GLY A 73 4.02 20.80 -6.03
C GLY A 73 4.21 21.23 -4.58
N SER A 74 3.37 20.71 -3.70
CA SER A 74 3.47 20.90 -2.24
C SER A 74 3.83 19.57 -1.57
N PHE A 75 5.05 19.47 -1.02
CA PHE A 75 5.57 18.25 -0.39
C PHE A 75 5.76 18.49 1.10
N LYS A 76 4.97 17.82 1.93
CA LYS A 76 4.93 18.03 3.38
C LYS A 76 5.34 16.76 4.11
N PHE A 77 6.28 16.86 5.05
CA PHE A 77 6.69 15.73 5.87
C PHE A 77 5.92 15.69 7.19
N ILE A 78 5.57 14.48 7.63
CA ILE A 78 4.96 14.20 8.92
C ILE A 78 5.84 13.17 9.62
N GLU A 79 6.51 13.60 10.69
CA GLU A 79 7.32 12.69 11.50
C GLU A 79 6.44 11.87 12.43
N ALA A 80 6.43 10.55 12.24
CA ALA A 80 5.69 9.62 13.08
C ALA A 80 6.18 8.17 12.97
N ASP A 81 6.12 7.44 14.10
CA ASP A 81 6.17 5.97 14.10
C ASP A 81 4.74 5.42 13.96
N VAL A 82 4.41 4.92 12.76
CA VAL A 82 3.09 4.38 12.45
C VAL A 82 2.88 2.94 12.95
N SER A 83 3.84 2.36 13.68
CA SER A 83 3.57 1.15 14.48
C SER A 83 2.67 1.43 15.68
N LEU A 84 2.49 2.71 16.05
CA LEU A 84 1.56 3.17 17.07
C LEU A 84 0.27 3.67 16.42
N ILE A 85 -0.85 3.05 16.73
CA ILE A 85 -2.16 3.36 16.14
C ILE A 85 -2.64 4.76 16.50
N ARG A 86 -2.33 5.24 17.72
CA ARG A 86 -2.61 6.63 18.12
C ARG A 86 -1.93 7.66 17.20
N ASN A 87 -0.76 7.35 16.68
CA ASN A 87 -0.06 8.23 15.73
C ASN A 87 -0.74 8.21 14.35
N VAL A 88 -1.25 7.05 13.93
CA VAL A 88 -2.06 6.93 12.70
C VAL A 88 -3.29 7.82 12.81
N ASP A 89 -4.02 7.75 13.93
CA ASP A 89 -5.21 8.57 14.16
C ASP A 89 -4.88 10.07 14.13
N LYS A 90 -3.81 10.51 14.81
CA LYS A 90 -3.36 11.91 14.77
C LYS A 90 -3.03 12.40 13.36
N ILE A 91 -2.34 11.56 12.56
CA ILE A 91 -2.04 11.89 11.16
C ILE A 91 -3.34 12.05 10.36
N CYS A 92 -4.26 11.10 10.49
CA CYS A 92 -5.52 11.11 9.77
C CYS A 92 -6.36 12.35 10.11
N GLU A 93 -6.48 12.71 11.39
CA GLU A 93 -7.18 13.93 11.79
C GLU A 93 -6.48 15.19 11.22
N GLY A 94 -5.14 15.23 11.26
CA GLY A 94 -4.39 16.35 10.67
C GLY A 94 -4.55 16.48 9.16
N ILE A 95 -4.76 15.38 8.42
CA ILE A 95 -5.07 15.42 6.99
C ILE A 95 -6.51 15.90 6.75
N LYS A 96 -7.50 15.38 7.51
CA LYS A 96 -8.92 15.77 7.40
C LYS A 96 -9.16 17.25 7.65
N THR A 97 -8.37 17.88 8.50
CA THR A 97 -8.49 19.34 8.76
C THR A 97 -7.92 20.19 7.61
N ARG A 98 -7.08 19.63 6.76
CA ARG A 98 -6.37 20.35 5.70
C ARG A 98 -6.91 20.09 4.31
N GLU A 99 -7.44 18.88 4.08
CA GLU A 99 -7.85 18.41 2.76
C GLU A 99 -9.34 18.04 2.75
N LYS A 100 -9.97 18.26 1.59
CA LYS A 100 -11.37 17.90 1.37
C LYS A 100 -11.51 16.55 0.65
N SER A 101 -10.46 16.10 -0.01
CA SER A 101 -10.39 14.83 -0.71
C SER A 101 -8.99 14.25 -0.67
N LEU A 102 -8.86 12.96 -0.95
CA LEU A 102 -7.59 12.23 -1.04
C LEU A 102 -7.65 11.30 -2.26
N ASP A 103 -6.83 11.57 -3.27
CA ASP A 103 -6.78 10.74 -4.48
C ASP A 103 -6.01 9.45 -4.28
N LEU A 104 -4.99 9.47 -3.40
CA LEU A 104 -4.10 8.34 -3.21
C LEU A 104 -3.66 8.17 -1.75
N LEU A 105 -3.88 6.97 -1.21
CA LEU A 105 -3.22 6.46 0.00
C LEU A 105 -2.25 5.36 -0.39
N PHE A 106 -0.94 5.65 -0.37
CA PHE A 106 0.12 4.73 -0.77
C PHE A 106 0.95 4.29 0.44
N MET A 107 1.00 2.97 0.70
CA MET A 107 1.56 2.43 1.93
C MET A 107 2.59 1.35 1.67
N THR A 108 3.81 1.57 2.16
CA THR A 108 4.92 0.62 2.10
C THR A 108 5.50 0.23 3.46
N PRO A 109 4.99 0.69 4.64
CA PRO A 109 5.62 0.34 5.90
C PRO A 109 5.70 -1.16 6.10
N GLY A 110 6.79 -1.59 6.67
CA GLY A 110 7.07 -3.00 6.92
C GLY A 110 8.54 -3.18 7.19
N GLY A 111 9.00 -4.40 7.06
CA GLY A 111 10.38 -4.80 7.27
C GLY A 111 10.45 -6.31 7.34
N LEU A 112 11.64 -6.82 7.56
CA LEU A 112 11.90 -8.18 7.96
C LEU A 112 12.37 -8.15 9.42
N SER A 113 12.06 -9.17 10.19
CA SER A 113 12.57 -9.32 11.55
C SER A 113 12.93 -10.78 11.75
N LEU A 114 14.13 -11.02 12.22
CA LEU A 114 14.57 -12.36 12.65
C LEU A 114 14.31 -12.58 14.15
N VAL A 115 13.78 -11.56 14.81
CA VAL A 115 13.47 -11.60 16.24
C VAL A 115 12.00 -11.95 16.40
N GLY A 116 11.66 -12.66 17.44
CA GLY A 116 10.29 -13.00 17.79
C GLY A 116 9.40 -11.77 18.02
N ARG A 117 8.19 -11.98 18.53
CA ARG A 117 7.21 -10.93 18.83
C ARG A 117 7.84 -9.79 19.65
N ARG A 118 7.65 -8.56 19.19
CA ARG A 118 8.05 -7.33 19.89
C ARG A 118 6.85 -6.40 19.99
N GLU A 119 6.34 -6.22 21.19
CA GLU A 119 5.19 -5.35 21.40
C GLU A 119 5.56 -3.88 21.41
N THR A 120 4.67 -3.08 20.83
CA THR A 120 4.64 -1.64 21.00
C THR A 120 4.08 -1.29 22.38
N SER A 121 4.14 -0.01 22.77
CA SER A 121 3.47 0.48 23.98
C SER A 121 1.93 0.34 23.97
N GLU A 122 1.38 -0.09 22.83
CA GLU A 122 -0.04 -0.37 22.62
C GLU A 122 -0.37 -1.87 22.66
N GLY A 123 0.61 -2.74 22.99
CA GLY A 123 0.43 -4.19 23.09
C GLY A 123 0.32 -4.93 21.75
N LEU A 124 0.55 -4.25 20.62
CA LEU A 124 0.58 -4.87 19.30
C LEU A 124 2.00 -5.29 18.94
N ASP A 125 2.17 -6.43 18.25
CA ASP A 125 3.45 -6.71 17.62
C ASP A 125 3.82 -5.60 16.63
N LYS A 126 5.03 -5.05 16.75
CA LYS A 126 5.48 -3.89 15.97
C LYS A 126 5.48 -4.17 14.45
N LEU A 127 5.93 -5.35 14.05
CA LEU A 127 6.00 -5.71 12.63
C LEU A 127 4.60 -5.94 12.05
N PHE A 128 3.74 -6.60 12.80
CA PHE A 128 2.36 -6.82 12.40
C PHE A 128 1.55 -5.52 12.38
N ALA A 129 1.79 -4.62 13.34
CA ALA A 129 1.21 -3.28 13.32
C ALA A 129 1.58 -2.52 12.03
N LEU A 130 2.84 -2.52 11.60
CA LEU A 130 3.30 -1.88 10.38
C LEU A 130 2.76 -2.53 9.11
N ARG A 131 2.65 -3.87 9.08
CA ARG A 131 2.24 -4.63 7.90
C ARG A 131 0.74 -4.68 7.69
N TYR A 132 -0.04 -4.58 8.77
CA TYR A 132 -1.48 -4.77 8.73
C TYR A 132 -2.26 -3.66 9.44
N TYR A 133 -2.18 -3.58 10.78
CA TYR A 133 -3.10 -2.75 11.57
C TYR A 133 -3.05 -1.26 11.22
N SER A 134 -1.86 -0.69 11.07
CA SER A 134 -1.72 0.72 10.69
C SER A 134 -2.30 0.99 9.30
N ARG A 135 -2.12 0.07 8.35
CA ARG A 135 -2.62 0.21 6.98
C ARG A 135 -4.13 0.22 6.93
N ILE A 136 -4.76 -0.70 7.65
CA ILE A 136 -6.22 -0.76 7.73
C ILE A 136 -6.77 0.45 8.49
N ARG A 137 -6.09 0.91 9.55
CA ARG A 137 -6.49 2.12 10.28
C ARG A 137 -6.43 3.37 9.41
N PHE A 138 -5.37 3.57 8.62
CA PHE A 138 -5.31 4.65 7.64
C PHE A 138 -6.48 4.58 6.65
N ALA A 139 -6.73 3.42 6.06
CA ALA A 139 -7.84 3.24 5.12
C ALA A 139 -9.20 3.55 5.75
N GLN A 140 -9.47 3.04 6.96
CA GLN A 140 -10.71 3.32 7.70
C GLN A 140 -10.90 4.82 7.98
N LYS A 141 -9.88 5.47 8.54
CA LYS A 141 -9.97 6.86 8.99
C LYS A 141 -10.03 7.88 7.85
N LEU A 142 -9.38 7.56 6.72
CA LEU A 142 -9.34 8.44 5.55
C LEU A 142 -10.40 8.11 4.50
N MET A 143 -11.25 7.12 4.74
CA MET A 143 -12.29 6.71 3.80
C MET A 143 -13.17 7.86 3.33
N PRO A 144 -13.66 8.78 4.19
CA PRO A 144 -14.47 9.91 3.72
C PRO A 144 -13.75 10.81 2.71
N LEU A 145 -12.44 11.03 2.87
CA LEU A 145 -11.65 11.80 1.92
C LEU A 145 -11.39 11.04 0.61
N LEU A 146 -11.15 9.72 0.68
CA LEU A 146 -10.98 8.87 -0.49
C LEU A 146 -12.26 8.81 -1.32
N GLU A 147 -13.43 8.71 -0.68
CA GLU A 147 -14.71 8.68 -1.37
C GLU A 147 -15.12 10.05 -1.95
N ALA A 148 -14.56 11.13 -1.44
CA ALA A 148 -14.80 12.50 -1.89
C ALA A 148 -13.89 12.93 -3.06
N ALA A 149 -12.92 12.12 -3.48
CA ALA A 149 -12.04 12.44 -4.61
C ALA A 149 -12.80 12.43 -5.94
N GLU A 150 -12.45 13.37 -6.81
CA GLU A 150 -13.02 13.55 -8.15
C GLU A 150 -11.89 13.64 -9.20
N PRO A 151 -12.07 13.15 -10.42
CA PRO A 151 -13.32 12.65 -11.05
C PRO A 151 -13.67 11.19 -10.71
N ALA A 152 -12.82 10.51 -9.95
CA ALA A 152 -13.05 9.14 -9.49
C ALA A 152 -12.68 9.02 -8.00
N PRO A 153 -13.31 8.12 -7.25
CA PRO A 153 -12.92 7.85 -5.88
C PRO A 153 -11.46 7.48 -5.76
N GLY A 154 -10.83 7.90 -4.65
CA GLY A 154 -9.43 7.69 -4.38
C GLY A 154 -9.05 6.21 -4.27
N ARG A 155 -7.76 5.95 -4.32
CA ARG A 155 -7.20 4.59 -4.29
C ARG A 155 -6.32 4.35 -3.09
N VAL A 156 -6.48 3.17 -2.51
CA VAL A 156 -5.63 2.63 -1.45
C VAL A 156 -4.68 1.61 -2.05
N VAL A 157 -3.39 1.85 -1.97
CA VAL A 157 -2.35 0.92 -2.43
C VAL A 157 -1.55 0.42 -1.23
N SER A 158 -1.55 -0.89 -1.02
CA SER A 158 -0.74 -1.58 -0.02
C SER A 158 0.33 -2.42 -0.72
N VAL A 159 1.57 -1.96 -0.66
CA VAL A 159 2.72 -2.73 -1.18
C VAL A 159 3.14 -3.72 -0.11
N LEU A 160 2.85 -5.00 -0.30
CA LEU A 160 3.18 -6.07 0.65
C LEU A 160 3.33 -7.41 -0.06
N GLY A 161 2.27 -8.19 -0.24
CA GLY A 161 2.36 -9.57 -0.74
C GLY A 161 1.07 -10.05 -1.43
N GLY A 162 0.37 -9.17 -2.13
CA GLY A 162 -0.85 -9.54 -2.86
C GLY A 162 -0.61 -10.70 -3.82
N GLY A 163 -1.45 -11.72 -3.76
CA GLY A 163 -1.30 -12.97 -4.50
C GLY A 163 -0.52 -14.08 -3.76
N PHE A 164 0.05 -13.77 -2.58
CA PHE A 164 0.78 -14.74 -1.73
C PHE A 164 0.03 -15.04 -0.43
N GLU A 165 -1.28 -15.00 -0.47
CA GLU A 165 -2.13 -15.31 0.68
C GLU A 165 -1.92 -16.76 1.17
N GLY A 166 -1.81 -16.89 2.48
CA GLY A 166 -1.57 -18.17 3.16
C GLY A 166 -2.64 -18.49 4.20
N ASN A 167 -2.36 -19.53 4.96
CA ASN A 167 -3.23 -19.91 6.08
C ASN A 167 -3.10 -18.88 7.20
N ILE A 168 -4.22 -18.61 7.87
CA ILE A 168 -4.29 -17.83 9.10
C ILE A 168 -4.89 -18.69 10.20
N ASN A 169 -4.53 -18.40 11.45
CA ASN A 169 -5.15 -19.04 12.61
C ASN A 169 -6.35 -18.19 13.07
N PRO A 170 -7.58 -18.65 12.90
CA PRO A 170 -8.75 -17.87 13.28
C PRO A 170 -8.87 -17.63 14.79
N ASP A 171 -8.25 -18.44 15.62
CA ASP A 171 -8.30 -18.33 17.08
C ASP A 171 -7.13 -17.50 17.67
N ASP A 172 -6.24 -17.01 16.81
CA ASP A 172 -5.08 -16.18 17.20
C ASP A 172 -4.74 -15.18 16.08
N LEU A 173 -5.73 -14.38 15.66
CA LEU A 173 -5.57 -13.43 14.54
C LEU A 173 -4.52 -12.33 14.82
N ASP A 174 -4.30 -11.97 16.08
CA ASP A 174 -3.28 -11.00 16.51
C ASP A 174 -1.93 -11.66 16.87
N LEU A 175 -1.82 -12.97 16.67
CA LEU A 175 -0.60 -13.76 16.91
C LEU A 175 -0.02 -13.57 18.32
N LYS A 176 -0.88 -13.50 19.35
CA LYS A 176 -0.43 -13.42 20.74
C LYS A 176 0.19 -14.72 21.21
N LYS A 177 -0.33 -15.84 20.75
CA LYS A 177 0.07 -17.20 21.19
C LYS A 177 1.04 -17.86 20.20
N GLY A 178 0.74 -17.78 18.90
CA GLY A 178 1.44 -18.50 17.83
C GLY A 178 2.34 -17.61 16.96
N TYR A 179 3.00 -16.59 17.55
CA TYR A 179 3.87 -15.73 16.76
C TYR A 179 5.07 -16.47 16.21
N HIS A 180 5.17 -16.49 14.91
CA HIS A 180 6.35 -16.91 14.16
C HIS A 180 6.50 -15.96 12.96
N ILE A 181 7.71 -15.78 12.45
CA ILE A 181 7.98 -14.84 11.33
C ILE A 181 7.13 -15.17 10.12
N LEU A 182 7.01 -16.45 9.76
CA LEU A 182 6.17 -16.87 8.64
C LEU A 182 4.67 -16.69 8.96
N SER A 183 4.23 -16.97 10.18
CA SER A 183 2.84 -16.71 10.59
C SER A 183 2.52 -15.23 10.48
N CYS A 184 3.41 -14.36 10.97
CA CYS A 184 3.25 -12.91 10.84
C CYS A 184 3.18 -12.48 9.37
N ALA A 185 4.02 -13.03 8.51
CA ALA A 185 3.98 -12.74 7.07
C ALA A 185 2.66 -13.19 6.44
N MET A 186 2.23 -14.44 6.68
CA MET A 186 0.99 -15.00 6.12
C MET A 186 -0.24 -14.27 6.65
N HIS A 187 -0.34 -14.05 7.97
CA HIS A 187 -1.45 -13.31 8.56
C HIS A 187 -1.54 -11.90 7.99
N SER A 188 -0.42 -11.15 7.96
CA SER A 188 -0.43 -9.78 7.45
C SER A 188 -0.86 -9.70 5.99
N VAL A 189 -0.42 -10.62 5.13
CA VAL A 189 -0.81 -10.66 3.71
C VAL A 189 -2.28 -11.05 3.56
N THR A 190 -2.69 -12.17 4.17
CA THR A 190 -4.04 -12.71 4.00
C THR A 190 -5.10 -11.79 4.60
N MET A 191 -4.86 -11.27 5.82
CA MET A 191 -5.79 -10.36 6.48
C MET A 191 -5.89 -9.02 5.74
N THR A 192 -4.79 -8.52 5.12
CA THR A 192 -4.85 -7.32 4.27
C THR A 192 -5.77 -7.54 3.08
N SER A 193 -5.65 -8.68 2.38
CA SER A 193 -6.50 -9.00 1.24
C SER A 193 -7.97 -9.12 1.64
N LEU A 194 -8.28 -9.85 2.72
CA LEU A 194 -9.65 -9.98 3.24
C LEU A 194 -10.25 -8.64 3.67
N ALA A 195 -9.49 -7.81 4.39
CA ALA A 195 -9.97 -6.49 4.84
C ALA A 195 -10.19 -5.52 3.66
N MET A 196 -9.34 -5.57 2.63
CA MET A 196 -9.54 -4.77 1.41
C MET A 196 -10.76 -5.23 0.61
N GLU A 197 -11.02 -6.53 0.53
CA GLU A 197 -12.25 -7.06 -0.08
C GLU A 197 -13.50 -6.61 0.67
N HIS A 198 -13.46 -6.66 2.01
CA HIS A 198 -14.57 -6.17 2.84
C HIS A 198 -14.85 -4.69 2.59
N LEU A 199 -13.80 -3.87 2.56
CA LEU A 199 -13.92 -2.44 2.28
C LEU A 199 -14.44 -2.19 0.84
N ALA A 200 -13.90 -2.88 -0.16
CA ALA A 200 -14.33 -2.72 -1.55
C ALA A 200 -15.79 -3.08 -1.78
N ALA A 201 -16.34 -4.04 -1.02
CA ALA A 201 -17.73 -4.43 -1.13
C ALA A 201 -18.71 -3.33 -0.67
N SER A 202 -18.29 -2.47 0.27
CA SER A 202 -19.15 -1.49 0.93
C SER A 202 -18.74 -0.02 0.68
N ARG A 203 -17.59 0.23 0.05
CA ARG A 203 -17.01 1.55 -0.12
C ARG A 203 -16.74 1.87 -1.59
N ARG A 204 -16.74 3.17 -1.91
CA ARG A 204 -16.51 3.65 -3.28
C ARG A 204 -15.03 3.67 -3.68
N ALA A 205 -14.10 3.66 -2.73
CA ALA A 205 -12.66 3.65 -3.03
C ALA A 205 -12.21 2.36 -3.73
N SER A 206 -11.07 2.42 -4.42
CA SER A 206 -10.42 1.26 -5.03
C SER A 206 -9.25 0.79 -4.16
N PHE A 207 -9.05 -0.52 -4.06
CA PHE A 207 -8.05 -1.15 -3.18
C PHE A 207 -7.11 -2.05 -3.98
N VAL A 208 -5.82 -1.80 -3.84
CA VAL A 208 -4.77 -2.55 -4.55
C VAL A 208 -3.80 -3.13 -3.53
N HIS A 209 -3.72 -4.45 -3.46
CA HIS A 209 -2.71 -5.18 -2.70
C HIS A 209 -1.69 -5.73 -3.67
N VAL A 210 -0.48 -5.17 -3.67
CA VAL A 210 0.54 -5.47 -4.67
C VAL A 210 1.75 -6.18 -4.06
N TYR A 211 2.21 -7.23 -4.74
CA TYR A 211 3.53 -7.82 -4.53
C TYR A 211 4.55 -7.11 -5.44
N PRO A 212 5.54 -6.42 -4.86
CA PRO A 212 6.43 -5.55 -5.63
C PRO A 212 7.53 -6.28 -6.41
N GLY A 213 7.62 -7.60 -6.30
CA GLY A 213 8.78 -8.35 -6.80
C GLY A 213 10.02 -8.18 -5.91
N LEU A 214 11.14 -8.68 -6.38
CA LEU A 214 12.43 -8.48 -5.75
C LEU A 214 12.98 -7.12 -6.18
N VAL A 215 12.88 -6.11 -5.30
CA VAL A 215 13.36 -4.75 -5.58
C VAL A 215 14.58 -4.45 -4.73
N GLY A 216 15.60 -3.86 -5.33
CA GLY A 216 16.81 -3.41 -4.64
C GLY A 216 16.56 -2.28 -3.66
N THR A 217 16.04 -2.60 -2.48
CA THR A 217 15.77 -1.65 -1.41
C THR A 217 16.57 -1.97 -0.16
N ASN A 218 16.73 -0.99 0.72
CA ASN A 218 17.43 -1.17 1.99
C ASN A 218 16.65 -1.99 3.04
N ILE A 219 15.59 -2.71 2.62
CA ILE A 219 14.75 -3.49 3.54
C ILE A 219 15.54 -4.54 4.29
N TYR A 220 16.44 -5.24 3.60
CA TYR A 220 17.28 -6.28 4.19
C TYR A 220 18.35 -5.68 5.08
N THR A 221 19.04 -4.65 4.58
CA THR A 221 20.11 -3.95 5.33
C THR A 221 19.57 -3.33 6.62
N ASN A 222 18.38 -2.74 6.58
CA ASN A 222 17.75 -2.11 7.74
C ASN A 222 17.08 -3.13 8.69
N SER A 223 16.91 -4.36 8.26
CA SER A 223 16.21 -5.41 9.03
C SER A 223 17.15 -6.37 9.74
N PHE A 224 18.38 -6.49 9.26
CA PHE A 224 19.35 -7.44 9.79
C PHE A 224 20.43 -6.76 10.64
N PRO A 225 20.97 -7.44 11.67
CA PRO A 225 22.20 -7.02 12.35
C PRO A 225 23.35 -6.87 11.36
N SER A 226 24.29 -5.95 11.65
CA SER A 226 25.38 -5.59 10.73
C SER A 226 26.13 -6.77 10.08
N PRO A 227 26.48 -7.87 10.80
CA PRO A 227 27.14 -9.02 10.17
C PRO A 227 26.26 -9.71 9.10
N LEU A 228 24.98 -9.91 9.41
CA LEU A 228 24.03 -10.55 8.48
C LEU A 228 23.70 -9.63 7.30
N ALA A 229 23.60 -8.33 7.53
CA ALA A 229 23.44 -7.34 6.47
C ALA A 229 24.64 -7.35 5.50
N ALA A 230 25.87 -7.50 6.01
CA ALA A 230 27.06 -7.64 5.18
C ALA A 230 27.04 -8.93 4.33
N VAL A 231 26.71 -10.08 4.95
CA VAL A 231 26.56 -11.35 4.22
C VAL A 231 25.49 -11.23 3.12
N TYR A 232 24.37 -10.57 3.42
CA TYR A 232 23.34 -10.31 2.40
C TYR A 232 23.88 -9.44 1.28
N ASN A 233 24.47 -8.29 1.58
CA ASN A 233 24.88 -7.29 0.58
C ASN A 233 26.02 -7.79 -0.31
N TYR A 234 27.00 -8.49 0.26
CA TYR A 234 28.20 -8.92 -0.48
C TYR A 234 28.12 -10.35 -1.00
N GLY A 235 27.29 -11.19 -0.40
CA GLY A 235 27.15 -12.59 -0.81
C GLY A 235 25.87 -12.86 -1.59
N MET A 236 24.72 -12.63 -0.99
CA MET A 236 23.43 -13.02 -1.60
C MET A 236 22.93 -12.01 -2.65
N TRP A 237 23.03 -10.71 -2.37
CA TRP A 237 22.47 -9.69 -3.27
C TRP A 237 23.08 -9.71 -4.68
N PRO A 238 24.38 -9.85 -4.90
CA PRO A 238 24.94 -9.95 -6.25
C PRO A 238 24.36 -11.12 -7.07
N LEU A 239 24.03 -12.23 -6.42
CA LEU A 239 23.41 -13.40 -7.09
C LEU A 239 21.93 -13.16 -7.41
N MET A 240 21.24 -12.37 -6.58
CA MET A 240 19.83 -12.05 -6.76
C MET A 240 19.60 -10.83 -7.66
N TYR A 241 20.60 -9.96 -7.79
CA TYR A 241 20.49 -8.69 -8.52
C TYR A 241 20.02 -8.86 -9.98
N PRO A 242 20.49 -9.84 -10.77
CA PRO A 242 20.01 -10.02 -12.15
C PRO A 242 18.50 -10.30 -12.26
N PHE A 243 17.89 -10.79 -11.18
CA PHE A 243 16.45 -11.10 -11.09
C PHE A 243 15.66 -9.99 -10.42
N SER A 244 16.33 -8.92 -10.01
CA SER A 244 15.68 -7.81 -9.31
C SER A 244 15.03 -6.83 -10.28
N VAL A 245 13.95 -6.20 -9.80
CA VAL A 245 13.31 -5.09 -10.50
C VAL A 245 14.09 -3.82 -10.19
N ASN A 246 14.42 -3.05 -11.22
CA ASN A 246 15.04 -1.74 -11.07
C ASN A 246 14.12 -0.82 -10.23
N ILE A 247 14.69 -0.02 -9.34
CA ILE A 247 13.92 0.82 -8.41
C ILE A 247 13.13 1.90 -9.14
N ASP A 248 13.65 2.45 -10.24
CA ASP A 248 12.94 3.48 -11.01
C ASP A 248 11.78 2.84 -11.80
N GLU A 249 11.99 1.68 -12.44
CA GLU A 249 10.91 0.90 -13.05
C GLU A 249 9.84 0.53 -12.02
N SER A 250 10.25 0.11 -10.82
CA SER A 250 9.32 -0.16 -9.73
C SER A 250 8.48 1.08 -9.40
N GLY A 251 9.08 2.28 -9.33
CA GLY A 251 8.36 3.53 -9.11
C GLY A 251 7.37 3.86 -10.23
N GLU A 252 7.79 3.72 -11.49
CA GLU A 252 6.93 3.94 -12.66
C GLU A 252 5.70 3.00 -12.64
N ARG A 253 5.92 1.71 -12.38
CA ARG A 253 4.84 0.71 -12.30
C ARG A 253 3.92 0.94 -11.12
N HIS A 254 4.45 1.29 -9.95
CA HIS A 254 3.62 1.55 -8.78
C HIS A 254 2.80 2.85 -8.92
N LEU A 255 3.31 3.88 -9.62
CA LEU A 255 2.50 5.04 -9.98
C LEU A 255 1.35 4.64 -10.89
N PHE A 256 1.61 3.82 -11.92
CA PHE A 256 0.58 3.29 -12.80
C PHE A 256 -0.46 2.46 -12.01
N HIS A 257 -0.04 1.59 -11.09
CA HIS A 257 -0.96 0.83 -10.24
C HIS A 257 -1.82 1.74 -9.36
N ALA A 258 -1.24 2.87 -8.93
CA ALA A 258 -1.90 3.82 -8.06
C ALA A 258 -2.92 4.72 -8.78
N THR A 259 -2.76 4.95 -10.09
CA THR A 259 -3.53 5.98 -10.80
C THR A 259 -4.30 5.47 -12.01
N SER A 260 -3.98 4.29 -12.56
CA SER A 260 -4.62 3.77 -13.77
C SER A 260 -6.10 3.42 -13.57
N GLU A 261 -6.91 3.79 -14.54
CA GLU A 261 -8.33 3.45 -14.64
C GLU A 261 -8.58 1.93 -14.82
N ARG A 262 -7.51 1.17 -15.08
CA ARG A 262 -7.56 -0.30 -15.14
C ARG A 262 -8.03 -0.96 -13.84
N TYR A 263 -7.90 -0.27 -12.71
CA TYR A 263 -8.25 -0.78 -11.38
C TYR A 263 -9.35 0.06 -10.75
N PRO A 264 -10.55 0.10 -11.33
CA PRO A 264 -11.63 0.96 -10.85
C PRO A 264 -12.19 0.50 -9.50
N SER A 265 -12.91 1.38 -8.81
CA SER A 265 -13.76 0.99 -7.69
C SER A 265 -14.93 0.13 -8.19
N ASN A 266 -15.58 -0.63 -7.30
CA ASN A 266 -16.72 -1.47 -7.66
C ASN A 266 -17.89 -0.67 -8.24
N THR A 267 -18.08 0.57 -7.80
CA THR A 267 -19.14 1.46 -8.32
C THR A 267 -18.91 1.86 -9.78
N ILE A 268 -17.64 2.09 -10.17
CA ILE A 268 -17.26 2.40 -11.55
C ILE A 268 -17.15 1.12 -12.38
N GLY A 269 -16.60 0.05 -11.80
CA GLY A 269 -16.41 -1.23 -12.49
C GLY A 269 -17.74 -1.89 -12.90
N ASN A 270 -18.80 -1.66 -12.15
CA ASN A 270 -20.15 -2.13 -12.48
C ASN A 270 -20.81 -1.30 -13.61
N ASP A 271 -20.35 -0.08 -13.89
CA ASP A 271 -20.77 0.69 -15.05
C ASP A 271 -19.78 0.47 -16.20
N ARG A 272 -20.13 -0.44 -17.11
CA ARG A 272 -19.30 -0.78 -18.28
C ARG A 272 -18.96 0.43 -19.15
N ARG A 273 -19.82 1.48 -19.19
CA ARG A 273 -19.55 2.70 -19.97
C ARG A 273 -18.47 3.56 -19.33
N LEU A 274 -18.43 3.62 -18.01
CA LEU A 274 -17.38 4.33 -17.28
C LEU A 274 -16.06 3.54 -17.27
N ALA A 275 -16.15 2.22 -17.12
CA ALA A 275 -14.98 1.35 -17.17
C ALA A 275 -14.29 1.31 -18.54
N ALA A 276 -15.04 1.48 -19.62
CA ALA A 276 -14.53 1.51 -21.00
C ALA A 276 -13.89 2.84 -21.43
N ARG A 277 -13.84 3.86 -20.57
CA ARG A 277 -13.18 5.15 -20.88
C ARG A 277 -11.64 5.07 -20.84
N GLY A 278 -11.08 4.04 -20.26
CA GLY A 278 -9.63 3.81 -20.22
C GLY A 278 -9.10 3.16 -21.51
N GLU A 279 -7.81 3.36 -21.80
CA GLU A 279 -7.12 2.67 -22.92
C GLU A 279 -6.96 1.15 -22.65
N LEU A 280 -7.19 0.70 -21.43
CA LEU A 280 -7.04 -0.69 -20.97
C LEU A 280 -8.34 -1.18 -20.34
N ASP A 281 -8.72 -2.41 -20.65
CA ASP A 281 -9.85 -3.06 -20.00
C ASP A 281 -9.68 -3.13 -18.47
N PRO A 282 -10.78 -3.02 -17.72
CA PRO A 282 -10.77 -3.23 -16.28
C PRO A 282 -10.14 -4.57 -15.91
N ALA A 283 -9.34 -4.55 -14.86
CA ALA A 283 -8.67 -5.76 -14.37
C ALA A 283 -9.65 -6.70 -13.65
N ILE A 284 -9.31 -7.98 -13.63
CA ILE A 284 -9.98 -8.97 -12.80
C ILE A 284 -9.65 -8.67 -11.34
N GLY A 285 -10.67 -8.57 -10.51
CA GLY A 285 -10.49 -8.39 -9.09
C GLY A 285 -10.22 -9.70 -8.34
N SER A 286 -9.92 -9.58 -7.06
CA SER A 286 -9.59 -10.73 -6.19
C SER A 286 -10.71 -11.79 -6.10
N ASN A 287 -11.97 -11.38 -6.29
CA ASN A 287 -13.14 -12.26 -6.30
C ASN A 287 -13.44 -12.89 -7.67
N GLY A 288 -12.60 -12.67 -8.69
CA GLY A 288 -12.77 -13.21 -10.05
C GLY A 288 -13.66 -12.36 -10.95
N THR A 289 -14.20 -11.23 -10.47
CA THR A 289 -15.02 -10.33 -11.31
C THR A 289 -14.23 -9.12 -11.79
N PHE A 290 -14.53 -8.66 -13.00
CA PHE A 290 -13.94 -7.43 -13.53
C PHE A 290 -14.44 -6.21 -12.74
N GLY A 291 -13.52 -5.32 -12.39
CA GLY A 291 -13.88 -4.06 -11.75
C GLY A 291 -14.42 -4.19 -10.33
N SER A 292 -14.05 -5.25 -9.60
CA SER A 292 -14.61 -5.54 -8.26
C SER A 292 -14.20 -4.56 -7.15
N GLY A 293 -13.28 -3.64 -7.42
CA GLY A 293 -12.78 -2.67 -6.43
C GLY A 293 -11.64 -3.17 -5.54
N ALA A 294 -11.37 -4.47 -5.48
CA ALA A 294 -10.22 -5.04 -4.76
C ALA A 294 -9.38 -5.89 -5.70
N TYR A 295 -8.07 -5.62 -5.74
CA TYR A 295 -7.15 -6.22 -6.70
C TYR A 295 -5.93 -6.80 -6.00
N LEU A 296 -5.62 -8.07 -6.30
CA LEU A 296 -4.37 -8.73 -5.97
C LEU A 296 -3.47 -8.69 -7.20
N MET A 297 -2.29 -8.10 -7.10
CA MET A 297 -1.46 -7.96 -8.28
C MET A 297 0.02 -8.19 -8.00
N ASN A 298 0.71 -8.60 -9.05
CA ASN A 298 2.16 -8.66 -9.08
C ASN A 298 2.76 -7.31 -9.53
N TRP A 299 4.07 -7.19 -9.46
CA TRP A 299 4.79 -5.98 -9.84
C TRP A 299 4.64 -5.59 -11.32
N LYS A 300 4.26 -6.52 -12.19
CA LYS A 300 4.02 -6.27 -13.63
C LYS A 300 2.62 -5.75 -13.95
N GLY A 301 1.75 -5.62 -12.92
CA GLY A 301 0.37 -5.19 -13.10
C GLY A 301 -0.58 -6.28 -13.57
N ASP A 302 -0.15 -7.55 -13.52
CA ASP A 302 -1.07 -8.66 -13.70
C ASP A 302 -1.89 -8.83 -12.44
N THR A 303 -3.19 -8.90 -12.60
CA THR A 303 -4.11 -9.24 -11.52
C THR A 303 -4.47 -10.71 -11.59
N SER A 304 -4.78 -11.27 -10.45
CA SER A 304 -5.24 -12.64 -10.33
C SER A 304 -6.48 -12.72 -9.46
N GLU A 305 -7.33 -13.68 -9.79
CA GLU A 305 -8.32 -14.18 -8.85
C GLU A 305 -7.59 -14.76 -7.64
N ALA A 306 -8.14 -14.54 -6.45
CA ALA A 306 -7.58 -15.10 -5.24
C ALA A 306 -7.60 -16.63 -5.27
N GLY A 307 -6.49 -17.23 -4.84
CA GLY A 307 -6.30 -18.66 -4.86
C GLY A 307 -7.30 -19.45 -4.00
N LYS A 308 -7.29 -20.77 -4.13
CA LYS A 308 -8.21 -21.70 -3.43
C LYS A 308 -8.27 -21.47 -1.90
N LYS A 309 -7.16 -21.05 -1.28
CA LYS A 309 -7.11 -20.73 0.15
C LYS A 309 -8.02 -19.56 0.51
N MET A 310 -7.95 -18.47 -0.24
CA MET A 310 -8.82 -17.31 -0.04
C MET A 310 -10.28 -17.63 -0.29
N GLN A 311 -10.57 -18.43 -1.34
CA GLN A 311 -11.94 -18.90 -1.62
C GLN A 311 -12.50 -19.70 -0.44
N LYS A 312 -11.66 -20.58 0.17
CA LYS A 312 -12.04 -21.33 1.38
C LYS A 312 -12.31 -20.39 2.54
N LEU A 313 -11.40 -19.47 2.85
CA LEU A 313 -11.54 -18.51 3.95
C LEU A 313 -12.81 -17.66 3.83
N ARG A 314 -13.17 -17.22 2.62
CA ARG A 314 -14.43 -16.49 2.39
C ARG A 314 -15.66 -17.37 2.70
N LYS A 315 -15.68 -18.64 2.25
CA LYS A 315 -16.78 -19.57 2.54
C LYS A 315 -16.93 -19.86 4.03
N GLU A 316 -15.84 -19.76 4.78
CA GLU A 316 -15.81 -19.92 6.24
C GLU A 316 -16.13 -18.61 7.01
N GLY A 317 -16.54 -17.54 6.32
CA GLY A 317 -16.89 -16.26 6.94
C GLY A 317 -15.70 -15.50 7.52
N MET A 318 -14.48 -15.81 7.06
CA MET A 318 -13.27 -15.19 7.59
C MET A 318 -13.12 -13.71 7.23
N THR A 319 -13.74 -13.24 6.16
CA THR A 319 -13.73 -11.82 5.78
C THR A 319 -14.34 -10.96 6.88
N GLU A 320 -15.54 -11.33 7.35
CA GLU A 320 -16.26 -10.64 8.42
C GLU A 320 -15.54 -10.81 9.76
N ARG A 321 -15.08 -12.01 10.07
CA ARG A 321 -14.39 -12.30 11.32
C ARG A 321 -13.07 -11.51 11.45
N VAL A 322 -12.28 -11.41 10.38
CA VAL A 322 -11.05 -10.60 10.33
C VAL A 322 -11.40 -9.12 10.49
N TRP A 323 -12.45 -8.65 9.83
CA TRP A 323 -12.88 -7.26 9.93
C TRP A 323 -13.34 -6.89 11.35
N GLU A 324 -14.19 -7.68 11.96
CA GLU A 324 -14.67 -7.49 13.34
C GLU A 324 -13.51 -7.53 14.35
N HIS A 325 -12.62 -8.53 14.23
CA HIS A 325 -11.42 -8.62 15.05
C HIS A 325 -10.59 -7.35 14.94
N THR A 326 -10.33 -6.90 13.71
CA THR A 326 -9.49 -5.74 13.44
C THR A 326 -10.09 -4.47 14.00
N THR A 327 -11.37 -4.22 13.77
CA THR A 327 -12.08 -3.04 14.25
C THR A 327 -12.09 -3.00 15.77
N ASN A 328 -12.49 -4.11 16.41
CA ASN A 328 -12.54 -4.23 17.86
C ASN A 328 -11.18 -4.05 18.53
N LEU A 329 -10.12 -4.56 17.90
CA LEU A 329 -8.75 -4.43 18.41
C LEU A 329 -8.26 -2.99 18.29
N LEU A 330 -8.42 -2.37 17.11
CA LEU A 330 -7.99 -1.00 16.85
C LEU A 330 -8.71 0.00 17.77
N ASP A 331 -10.02 -0.16 17.98
CA ASP A 331 -10.80 0.73 18.84
C ASP A 331 -10.45 0.60 20.33
N ARG A 332 -10.03 -0.60 20.78
CA ARG A 332 -9.51 -0.81 22.14
C ARG A 332 -8.11 -0.24 22.33
N THR A 333 -7.30 -0.28 21.28
CA THR A 333 -5.90 0.17 21.33
C THR A 333 -5.76 1.68 21.51
N VAL A 334 -6.74 2.48 21.08
CA VAL A 334 -6.69 3.94 21.13
C VAL A 334 -7.54 4.57 22.25
N ARG A 335 -8.23 3.74 23.04
CA ARG A 335 -8.91 4.16 24.29
C ARG A 335 -7.90 4.29 25.41
#